data_4ebb9d025586080404d1eaeaa59691a7
#
_entry.id   4ebb9d025586080404d1eaeaa59691a7
#
_cell.length_a   1.000
_cell.length_b   1.000
_cell.length_c   1.000
_cell.angle_alpha   90.00
_cell.angle_beta   90.00
_cell.angle_gamma   90.00
#
_symmetry.space_group_name_H-M   'P 1'
#
loop_
_entity.id
_entity.type
_entity.pdbx_description
1 polymer ?
#
loop_
_entity_poly.entity_id
_entity_poly.type
_entity_poly.pdbx_seq_one_letter_code
_entity_poly.pdbx_strand_id
1 'polypeptide(L)'
;MLFVYATFYVCRLAFSASKKGMIEQGAYTPAEIGYVGSAMLFAYAIGKVVNGFIADRVNVKKYIMLGLFVSSLANLLVGFHIPAMMLAVIWFVNGFAQASGAPCCVVALSRWWPKEKRGTYYGIWSCSNNLGEVLAYVVSAGIVVWVGRAFGPDWAWKSCFWGATAFGLVGIAAAKLFFGNAPEDEGLPPVPVAAEDAKIDTSGGQKIALTSPAVWLIALAGGFFAASRYAVIDWGMFFLQVKKGYTEAGAATVISMNSVVGAVSSALSGIISDRFFKSSRRGLALSAGFLNVAALAIFMLVPGRHVWLDVVAMVMFGFAVGILLTFVGGLMAVDYVPKCAAGAALGIAGMGNYIGAGLQSIISGFLINRAEDGTASLAGVTFSNGYTLDYVAIFWIGMAALSVLCVVAAGKGKGPGR
;
A
#
# COMPACT_ATOMS: atom_id res chain seq x y z
N MET A 1 12.26 5.33 13.59
CA MET A 1 11.65 5.40 12.23
C MET A 1 10.80 4.19 11.89
N LEU A 2 11.32 2.95 11.92
CA LEU A 2 10.57 1.72 11.60
C LEU A 2 9.24 1.63 12.34
N PHE A 3 9.26 1.67 13.66
CA PHE A 3 8.06 1.57 14.48
C PHE A 3 7.08 2.70 14.22
N VAL A 4 7.55 3.95 14.17
CA VAL A 4 6.71 5.13 13.91
C VAL A 4 6.00 5.02 12.56
N TYR A 5 6.69 4.52 11.54
CA TYR A 5 6.07 4.32 10.23
C TYR A 5 5.10 3.13 10.21
N ALA A 6 5.40 2.05 10.96
CA ALA A 6 4.51 0.91 11.10
C ALA A 6 3.17 1.29 11.78
N THR A 7 3.16 2.28 12.70
CA THR A 7 1.90 2.74 13.32
C THR A 7 0.93 3.40 12.33
N PHE A 8 1.42 4.03 11.25
CA PHE A 8 0.55 4.51 10.16
C PHE A 8 -0.20 3.35 9.49
N TYR A 9 0.43 2.18 9.35
CA TYR A 9 -0.22 1.00 8.77
C TYR A 9 -1.34 0.47 9.67
N VAL A 10 -1.15 0.46 10.99
CA VAL A 10 -2.22 0.08 11.93
C VAL A 10 -3.42 1.02 11.77
N CYS A 11 -3.19 2.34 11.74
CA CYS A 11 -4.24 3.34 11.54
C CYS A 11 -4.94 3.25 10.17
N ARG A 12 -4.28 2.71 9.16
CA ARG A 12 -4.83 2.52 7.81
C ARG A 12 -5.64 1.24 7.68
N LEU A 13 -5.05 0.12 8.10
CA LEU A 13 -5.58 -1.21 7.84
C LEU A 13 -6.64 -1.64 8.84
N ALA A 14 -6.86 -0.89 9.93
CA ALA A 14 -8.03 -1.03 10.79
C ALA A 14 -9.34 -0.97 9.97
N PHE A 15 -9.41 -0.11 8.94
CA PHE A 15 -10.53 -0.04 8.02
C PHE A 15 -10.71 -1.35 7.23
N SER A 16 -9.61 -1.93 6.73
CA SER A 16 -9.66 -3.20 6.00
C SER A 16 -10.14 -4.37 6.86
N ALA A 17 -9.66 -4.44 8.10
CA ALA A 17 -10.03 -5.48 9.06
C ALA A 17 -11.51 -5.38 9.50
N SER A 18 -12.06 -4.16 9.53
CA SER A 18 -13.43 -3.89 10.00
C SER A 18 -14.50 -4.08 8.92
N LYS A 19 -14.15 -4.19 7.64
CA LYS A 19 -15.10 -4.19 6.49
C LYS A 19 -16.23 -5.21 6.65
N LYS A 20 -15.90 -6.45 7.03
CA LYS A 20 -16.90 -7.50 7.23
C LYS A 20 -17.94 -7.11 8.28
N GLY A 21 -17.48 -6.69 9.46
CA GLY A 21 -18.38 -6.26 10.55
C GLY A 21 -19.25 -5.07 10.16
N MET A 22 -18.68 -4.09 9.44
CA MET A 22 -19.40 -2.91 8.94
C MET A 22 -20.53 -3.29 7.97
N ILE A 23 -20.28 -4.27 7.08
CA ILE A 23 -21.25 -4.73 6.09
C ILE A 23 -22.32 -5.64 6.72
N GLU A 24 -21.92 -6.64 7.50
CA GLU A 24 -22.85 -7.61 8.10
C GLU A 24 -23.82 -6.98 9.10
N GLN A 25 -23.41 -5.88 9.75
CA GLN A 25 -24.28 -5.11 10.64
C GLN A 25 -25.12 -4.06 9.91
N GLY A 26 -25.05 -3.99 8.58
CA GLY A 26 -25.79 -3.02 7.78
C GLY A 26 -25.38 -1.56 8.01
N ALA A 27 -24.19 -1.34 8.61
CA ALA A 27 -23.70 0.01 8.85
C ALA A 27 -23.32 0.72 7.55
N TYR A 28 -22.74 -0.02 6.59
CA TYR A 28 -22.34 0.49 5.28
C TYR A 28 -22.47 -0.60 4.21
N THR A 29 -22.79 -0.18 2.99
CA THR A 29 -22.76 -1.06 1.82
C THR A 29 -21.32 -1.30 1.32
N PRO A 30 -21.04 -2.41 0.60
CA PRO A 30 -19.75 -2.63 -0.04
C PRO A 30 -19.32 -1.51 -0.98
N ALA A 31 -20.27 -0.90 -1.71
CA ALA A 31 -20.01 0.23 -2.59
C ALA A 31 -19.56 1.47 -1.81
N GLU A 32 -20.22 1.81 -0.71
CA GLU A 32 -19.81 2.92 0.17
C GLU A 32 -18.41 2.70 0.73
N ILE A 33 -18.10 1.49 1.19
CA ILE A 33 -16.76 1.12 1.65
C ILE A 33 -15.72 1.26 0.54
N GLY A 34 -16.07 0.90 -0.70
CA GLY A 34 -15.23 1.12 -1.88
C GLY A 34 -14.91 2.60 -2.12
N TYR A 35 -15.92 3.47 -2.06
CA TYR A 35 -15.72 4.92 -2.18
C TYR A 35 -14.85 5.49 -1.06
N VAL A 36 -15.07 5.08 0.17
CA VAL A 36 -14.29 5.51 1.32
C VAL A 36 -12.83 5.11 1.19
N GLY A 37 -12.56 3.84 0.83
CA GLY A 37 -11.22 3.35 0.58
C GLY A 37 -10.52 4.12 -0.54
N SER A 38 -11.23 4.39 -1.64
CA SER A 38 -10.75 5.16 -2.78
C SER A 38 -10.42 6.61 -2.41
N ALA A 39 -11.28 7.27 -1.63
CA ALA A 39 -11.05 8.64 -1.17
C ALA A 39 -9.71 8.77 -0.45
N MET A 40 -9.38 7.82 0.42
CA MET A 40 -8.08 7.76 1.08
C MET A 40 -6.92 7.62 0.10
N LEU A 41 -7.01 6.72 -0.87
CA LEU A 41 -5.91 6.42 -1.78
C LEU A 41 -5.65 7.56 -2.76
N PHE A 42 -6.69 8.25 -3.24
CA PHE A 42 -6.53 9.46 -4.05
C PHE A 42 -5.93 10.60 -3.25
N ALA A 43 -6.39 10.81 -2.00
CA ALA A 43 -5.78 11.79 -1.12
C ALA A 43 -4.31 11.47 -0.84
N TYR A 44 -3.98 10.19 -0.70
CA TYR A 44 -2.61 9.74 -0.52
C TYR A 44 -1.74 10.00 -1.75
N ALA A 45 -2.28 9.80 -2.97
CA ALA A 45 -1.59 10.11 -4.22
C ALA A 45 -1.20 11.59 -4.31
N ILE A 46 -2.16 12.48 -4.03
CA ILE A 46 -1.94 13.94 -3.97
C ILE A 46 -0.96 14.27 -2.84
N GLY A 47 -1.21 13.71 -1.66
CA GLY A 47 -0.41 13.91 -0.46
C GLY A 47 1.05 13.51 -0.65
N LYS A 48 1.36 12.46 -1.43
CA LYS A 48 2.75 12.06 -1.72
C LYS A 48 3.57 13.19 -2.34
N VAL A 49 2.99 13.88 -3.30
CA VAL A 49 3.65 15.02 -3.95
C VAL A 49 3.74 16.20 -2.97
N VAL A 50 2.60 16.64 -2.44
CA VAL A 50 2.52 17.84 -1.59
C VAL A 50 3.35 17.69 -0.32
N ASN A 51 3.19 16.57 0.40
CA ASN A 51 3.93 16.30 1.64
C ASN A 51 5.44 16.11 1.40
N GLY A 52 5.85 15.66 0.20
CA GLY A 52 7.26 15.61 -0.19
C GLY A 52 7.90 17.00 -0.18
N PHE A 53 7.27 17.96 -0.87
CA PHE A 53 7.74 19.36 -0.89
C PHE A 53 7.70 20.03 0.50
N ILE A 54 6.69 19.72 1.32
CA ILE A 54 6.58 20.26 2.67
C ILE A 54 7.67 19.67 3.57
N ALA A 55 7.91 18.34 3.51
CA ALA A 55 8.88 17.66 4.36
C ALA A 55 10.32 18.21 4.21
N ASP A 56 10.69 18.65 3.01
CA ASP A 56 12.01 19.26 2.76
C ASP A 56 12.22 20.57 3.51
N ARG A 57 11.12 21.30 3.84
CA ARG A 57 11.13 22.67 4.37
C ARG A 57 10.78 22.76 5.85
N VAL A 58 10.29 21.67 6.46
CA VAL A 58 9.81 21.69 7.85
C VAL A 58 10.63 20.78 8.76
N ASN A 59 10.35 20.90 10.06
CA ASN A 59 10.84 19.92 11.03
C ASN A 59 10.08 18.61 10.88
N VAL A 60 10.73 17.58 10.31
CA VAL A 60 10.10 16.30 9.97
C VAL A 60 9.59 15.53 11.19
N LYS A 61 10.22 15.72 12.38
CA LYS A 61 9.74 15.14 13.65
C LYS A 61 8.36 15.69 14.01
N LYS A 62 8.19 17.01 13.98
CA LYS A 62 6.89 17.65 14.27
C LYS A 62 5.85 17.29 13.21
N TYR A 63 6.26 17.23 11.94
CA TYR A 63 5.36 16.99 10.84
C TYR A 63 4.83 15.54 10.79
N ILE A 64 5.69 14.54 11.07
CA ILE A 64 5.23 13.15 11.17
C ILE A 64 4.30 12.92 12.36
N MET A 65 4.55 13.61 13.50
CA MET A 65 3.65 13.59 14.67
C MET A 65 2.30 14.21 14.34
N LEU A 66 2.25 15.31 13.59
CA LEU A 66 1.00 15.91 13.11
C LEU A 66 0.22 14.94 12.20
N GLY A 67 0.91 14.29 11.27
CA GLY A 67 0.31 13.27 10.39
C GLY A 67 -0.30 12.10 11.18
N LEU A 68 0.40 11.58 12.19
CA LEU A 68 -0.11 10.55 13.09
C LEU A 68 -1.29 11.04 13.95
N PHE A 69 -1.24 12.27 14.43
CA PHE A 69 -2.32 12.87 15.21
C PHE A 69 -3.62 12.97 14.41
N VAL A 70 -3.54 13.52 13.20
CA VAL A 70 -4.70 13.61 12.28
C VAL A 70 -5.23 12.21 11.94
N SER A 71 -4.34 11.26 11.69
CA SER A 71 -4.72 9.86 11.42
C SER A 71 -5.40 9.20 12.62
N SER A 72 -4.90 9.43 13.83
CA SER A 72 -5.51 8.91 15.07
C SER A 72 -6.88 9.52 15.31
N LEU A 73 -7.03 10.83 15.13
CA LEU A 73 -8.32 11.53 15.26
C LEU A 73 -9.33 11.02 14.23
N ALA A 74 -8.91 10.79 12.99
CA ALA A 74 -9.78 10.22 11.96
C ALA A 74 -10.27 8.82 12.36
N ASN A 75 -9.39 7.95 12.86
CA ASN A 75 -9.79 6.64 13.39
C ASN A 75 -10.76 6.75 14.57
N LEU A 76 -10.50 7.65 15.52
CA LEU A 76 -11.39 7.89 16.66
C LEU A 76 -12.81 8.21 16.19
N LEU A 77 -12.95 9.13 15.25
CA LEU A 77 -14.25 9.58 14.72
C LEU A 77 -15.01 8.46 14.00
N VAL A 78 -14.32 7.62 13.24
CA VAL A 78 -14.95 6.51 12.50
C VAL A 78 -15.57 5.48 13.45
N GLY A 79 -15.00 5.26 14.60
CA GLY A 79 -15.56 4.35 15.62
C GLY A 79 -16.94 4.75 16.16
N PHE A 80 -17.40 6.00 15.91
CA PHE A 80 -18.73 6.47 16.35
C PHE A 80 -19.85 6.26 15.32
N HIS A 81 -19.62 5.55 14.23
CA HIS A 81 -20.60 5.31 13.16
C HIS A 81 -21.18 6.62 12.61
N ILE A 82 -20.59 7.10 11.55
CA ILE A 82 -20.93 8.37 10.88
C ILE A 82 -21.47 8.10 9.47
N PRO A 83 -22.25 9.02 8.86
CA PRO A 83 -22.73 8.84 7.49
C PRO A 83 -21.60 8.60 6.49
N ALA A 84 -21.83 7.74 5.48
CA ALA A 84 -20.81 7.29 4.52
C ALA A 84 -20.07 8.43 3.81
N MET A 85 -20.78 9.51 3.44
CA MET A 85 -20.16 10.69 2.81
C MET A 85 -19.19 11.40 3.76
N MET A 86 -19.58 11.55 5.04
CA MET A 86 -18.72 12.15 6.06
C MET A 86 -17.52 11.26 6.35
N LEU A 87 -17.73 9.94 6.38
CA LEU A 87 -16.66 8.96 6.48
C LEU A 87 -15.66 9.09 5.33
N ALA A 88 -16.14 9.26 4.08
CA ALA A 88 -15.28 9.45 2.93
C ALA A 88 -14.42 10.73 3.04
N VAL A 89 -14.99 11.82 3.54
CA VAL A 89 -14.24 13.08 3.78
C VAL A 89 -13.19 12.89 4.88
N ILE A 90 -13.54 12.27 6.00
CA ILE A 90 -12.59 12.00 7.09
C ILE A 90 -11.47 11.08 6.61
N TRP A 91 -11.82 10.05 5.81
CA TRP A 91 -10.84 9.11 5.27
C TRP A 91 -9.95 9.72 4.19
N PHE A 92 -10.46 10.68 3.44
CA PHE A 92 -9.67 11.53 2.53
C PHE A 92 -8.62 12.33 3.31
N VAL A 93 -9.04 13.03 4.38
CA VAL A 93 -8.13 13.78 5.26
C VAL A 93 -7.08 12.85 5.88
N ASN A 94 -7.51 11.65 6.34
CA ASN A 94 -6.61 10.62 6.85
C ASN A 94 -5.57 10.21 5.80
N GLY A 95 -5.98 9.95 4.56
CA GLY A 95 -5.08 9.59 3.46
C GLY A 95 -4.03 10.65 3.18
N PHE A 96 -4.44 11.91 3.12
CA PHE A 96 -3.52 13.04 2.94
C PHE A 96 -2.52 13.15 4.10
N ALA A 97 -2.98 13.04 5.35
CA ALA A 97 -2.12 13.09 6.54
C ALA A 97 -1.13 11.92 6.59
N GLN A 98 -1.59 10.71 6.28
CA GLN A 98 -0.73 9.51 6.24
C GLN A 98 0.35 9.58 5.16
N ALA A 99 0.11 10.29 4.07
CA ALA A 99 1.10 10.48 3.01
C ALA A 99 2.34 11.27 3.46
N SER A 100 2.31 11.93 4.62
CA SER A 100 3.46 12.60 5.24
C SER A 100 4.51 11.64 5.78
N GLY A 101 4.10 10.42 6.18
CA GLY A 101 4.97 9.47 6.90
C GLY A 101 6.24 9.10 6.12
N ALA A 102 6.10 8.67 4.86
CA ALA A 102 7.24 8.25 4.04
C ALA A 102 8.19 9.42 3.70
N PRO A 103 7.73 10.59 3.20
CA PRO A 103 8.62 11.74 2.97
C PRO A 103 9.39 12.15 4.21
N CYS A 104 8.74 12.24 5.38
CA CYS A 104 9.41 12.58 6.63
C CYS A 104 10.53 11.60 7.00
N CYS A 105 10.28 10.30 6.86
CA CYS A 105 11.30 9.29 7.11
C CYS A 105 12.47 9.38 6.13
N VAL A 106 12.20 9.58 4.84
CA VAL A 106 13.23 9.67 3.80
C VAL A 106 14.06 10.94 3.97
N VAL A 107 13.44 12.08 4.25
CA VAL A 107 14.16 13.34 4.54
C VAL A 107 15.01 13.19 5.80
N ALA A 108 14.48 12.60 6.88
CA ALA A 108 15.26 12.32 8.07
C ALA A 108 16.48 11.42 7.76
N LEU A 109 16.27 10.31 7.01
CA LEU A 109 17.37 9.44 6.57
C LEU A 109 18.45 10.21 5.80
N SER A 110 18.04 11.16 4.95
CA SER A 110 18.99 11.97 4.17
C SER A 110 19.78 12.96 5.03
N ARG A 111 19.20 13.43 6.14
CA ARG A 111 19.86 14.33 7.09
C ARG A 111 20.79 13.59 8.06
N TRP A 112 20.46 12.34 8.42
CA TRP A 112 21.21 11.54 9.41
C TRP A 112 22.34 10.71 8.81
N TRP A 113 22.27 10.37 7.50
CA TRP A 113 23.22 9.43 6.90
C TRP A 113 23.85 9.97 5.62
N PRO A 114 25.19 9.80 5.47
CA PRO A 114 25.89 10.15 4.24
C PRO A 114 25.42 9.26 3.08
N LYS A 115 25.65 9.73 1.84
CA LYS A 115 25.16 9.11 0.59
C LYS A 115 25.53 7.63 0.48
N GLU A 116 26.73 7.24 0.91
CA GLU A 116 27.29 5.88 0.82
C GLU A 116 26.53 4.89 1.70
N LYS A 117 25.99 5.32 2.83
CA LYS A 117 25.26 4.47 3.79
C LYS A 117 23.74 4.60 3.67
N ARG A 118 23.26 5.61 2.99
CA ARG A 118 21.83 5.95 2.88
C ARG A 118 21.03 4.80 2.26
N GLY A 119 21.57 4.11 1.25
CA GLY A 119 20.92 2.96 0.61
C GLY A 119 20.63 1.82 1.58
N THR A 120 21.59 1.48 2.44
CA THR A 120 21.43 0.43 3.46
C THR A 120 20.32 0.77 4.45
N TYR A 121 20.35 2.00 5.00
CA TYR A 121 19.34 2.42 5.98
C TYR A 121 17.96 2.62 5.35
N TYR A 122 17.90 3.04 4.08
CA TYR A 122 16.65 3.08 3.33
C TYR A 122 16.08 1.67 3.12
N GLY A 123 16.90 0.70 2.76
CA GLY A 123 16.49 -0.71 2.64
C GLY A 123 15.94 -1.27 3.95
N ILE A 124 16.63 -1.03 5.07
CA ILE A 124 16.15 -1.40 6.42
C ILE A 124 14.81 -0.71 6.72
N TRP A 125 14.71 0.60 6.45
CA TRP A 125 13.45 1.34 6.68
C TRP A 125 12.30 0.82 5.81
N SER A 126 12.56 0.43 4.57
CA SER A 126 11.52 -0.03 3.66
C SER A 126 10.81 -1.31 4.13
N CYS A 127 11.47 -2.14 4.97
CA CYS A 127 10.85 -3.30 5.61
C CYS A 127 9.67 -2.90 6.51
N SER A 128 9.63 -1.66 7.01
CA SER A 128 8.53 -1.15 7.84
C SER A 128 7.17 -1.15 7.16
N ASN A 129 7.12 -1.15 5.82
CA ASN A 129 5.89 -1.28 5.06
C ASN A 129 5.22 -2.64 5.36
N ASN A 130 5.94 -3.73 5.11
CA ASN A 130 5.42 -5.09 5.28
C ASN A 130 5.26 -5.46 6.76
N LEU A 131 6.22 -5.05 7.62
CA LEU A 131 6.09 -5.24 9.07
C LEU A 131 4.89 -4.48 9.64
N GLY A 132 4.61 -3.28 9.13
CA GLY A 132 3.43 -2.50 9.49
C GLY A 132 2.14 -3.19 9.06
N GLU A 133 2.10 -3.83 7.90
CA GLU A 133 0.96 -4.63 7.44
C GLU A 133 0.72 -5.83 8.38
N VAL A 134 1.76 -6.59 8.72
CA VAL A 134 1.64 -7.71 9.69
C VAL A 134 1.11 -7.22 11.03
N LEU A 135 1.73 -6.17 11.58
CA LEU A 135 1.32 -5.60 12.86
C LEU A 135 -0.14 -5.15 12.84
N ALA A 136 -0.57 -4.50 11.75
CA ALA A 136 -1.93 -4.05 11.59
C ALA A 136 -2.94 -5.20 11.60
N TYR A 137 -2.68 -6.28 10.85
CA TYR A 137 -3.59 -7.43 10.82
C TYR A 137 -3.66 -8.16 12.16
N VAL A 138 -2.51 -8.40 12.81
CA VAL A 138 -2.46 -9.08 14.11
C VAL A 138 -3.16 -8.27 15.19
N VAL A 139 -2.89 -6.96 15.27
CA VAL A 139 -3.51 -6.08 16.25
C VAL A 139 -5.01 -5.95 16.01
N SER A 140 -5.42 -5.72 14.76
CA SER A 140 -6.84 -5.56 14.43
C SER A 140 -7.63 -6.84 14.69
N ALA A 141 -7.13 -8.01 14.24
CA ALA A 141 -7.80 -9.28 14.50
C ALA A 141 -7.87 -9.60 16.00
N GLY A 142 -6.80 -9.32 16.74
CA GLY A 142 -6.78 -9.50 18.19
C GLY A 142 -7.84 -8.66 18.91
N ILE A 143 -7.97 -7.40 18.53
CA ILE A 143 -8.97 -6.48 19.08
C ILE A 143 -10.39 -6.95 18.75
N VAL A 144 -10.67 -7.26 17.48
CA VAL A 144 -11.98 -7.71 17.00
C VAL A 144 -12.43 -8.98 17.74
N VAL A 145 -11.54 -9.96 17.87
CA VAL A 145 -11.85 -11.23 18.55
C VAL A 145 -12.07 -11.00 20.06
N TRP A 146 -11.20 -10.24 20.69
CA TRP A 146 -11.30 -10.03 22.14
C TRP A 146 -12.55 -9.21 22.52
N VAL A 147 -12.77 -8.08 21.84
CA VAL A 147 -13.94 -7.20 22.12
C VAL A 147 -15.23 -7.86 21.68
N GLY A 148 -15.24 -8.57 20.54
CA GLY A 148 -16.43 -9.29 20.08
C GLY A 148 -16.89 -10.38 21.06
N ARG A 149 -15.94 -11.04 21.75
CA ARG A 149 -16.25 -12.01 22.81
C ARG A 149 -16.73 -11.35 24.13
N ALA A 150 -16.15 -10.22 24.49
CA ALA A 150 -16.41 -9.56 25.77
C ALA A 150 -17.67 -8.67 25.75
N PHE A 151 -17.93 -7.99 24.63
CA PHE A 151 -18.94 -6.93 24.53
C PHE A 151 -19.93 -7.11 23.37
N GLY A 152 -19.77 -8.16 22.57
CA GLY A 152 -20.64 -8.49 21.45
C GLY A 152 -20.16 -7.91 20.10
N PRO A 153 -20.77 -8.39 19.00
CA PRO A 153 -20.32 -8.10 17.63
C PRO A 153 -20.47 -6.62 17.24
N ASP A 154 -21.43 -5.90 17.82
CA ASP A 154 -21.68 -4.48 17.53
C ASP A 154 -20.50 -3.57 17.89
N TRP A 155 -19.72 -3.96 18.89
CA TRP A 155 -18.54 -3.24 19.33
C TRP A 155 -17.26 -3.69 18.66
N ALA A 156 -17.25 -4.89 18.06
CA ALA A 156 -16.06 -5.51 17.52
C ALA A 156 -15.38 -4.65 16.44
N TRP A 157 -16.11 -4.23 15.39
CA TRP A 157 -15.52 -3.42 14.33
C TRP A 157 -15.20 -1.99 14.76
N LYS A 158 -16.01 -1.38 15.64
CA LYS A 158 -15.77 -0.03 16.19
C LYS A 158 -14.49 0.01 17.01
N SER A 159 -14.28 -1.00 17.85
CA SER A 159 -13.09 -1.10 18.70
C SER A 159 -11.80 -1.23 17.92
N CYS A 160 -11.83 -1.76 16.69
CA CYS A 160 -10.68 -1.80 15.82
C CYS A 160 -10.14 -0.39 15.51
N PHE A 161 -11.03 0.57 15.26
CA PHE A 161 -10.66 1.97 15.04
C PHE A 161 -10.16 2.67 16.32
N TRP A 162 -10.78 2.40 17.45
CA TRP A 162 -10.31 2.95 18.75
C TRP A 162 -8.97 2.34 19.16
N GLY A 163 -8.75 1.05 18.86
CA GLY A 163 -7.45 0.41 19.04
C GLY A 163 -6.38 1.02 18.13
N ALA A 164 -6.71 1.29 16.86
CA ALA A 164 -5.82 1.99 15.94
C ALA A 164 -5.49 3.42 16.42
N THR A 165 -6.48 4.13 17.02
CA THR A 165 -6.25 5.43 17.68
C THR A 165 -5.21 5.32 18.78
N ALA A 166 -5.36 4.34 19.70
CA ALA A 166 -4.41 4.11 20.78
C ALA A 166 -3.00 3.83 20.26
N PHE A 167 -2.88 2.98 19.21
CA PHE A 167 -1.60 2.72 18.55
C PHE A 167 -1.00 3.98 17.91
N GLY A 168 -1.81 4.82 17.27
CA GLY A 168 -1.37 6.09 16.71
C GLY A 168 -0.80 7.03 17.78
N LEU A 169 -1.44 7.11 18.95
CA LEU A 169 -0.95 7.88 20.09
C LEU A 169 0.38 7.34 20.64
N VAL A 170 0.53 6.01 20.72
CA VAL A 170 1.81 5.37 21.04
C VAL A 170 2.88 5.72 20.00
N GLY A 171 2.51 5.73 18.71
CA GLY A 171 3.40 6.16 17.62
C GLY A 171 3.85 7.62 17.75
N ILE A 172 2.97 8.53 18.17
CA ILE A 172 3.30 9.94 18.47
C ILE A 172 4.29 10.03 19.64
N ALA A 173 4.04 9.29 20.72
CA ALA A 173 4.94 9.25 21.87
C ALA A 173 6.33 8.72 21.46
N ALA A 174 6.36 7.64 20.69
CA ALA A 174 7.61 7.08 20.16
C ALA A 174 8.35 8.05 19.23
N ALA A 175 7.61 8.79 18.38
CA ALA A 175 8.20 9.83 17.52
C ALA A 175 8.78 10.97 18.35
N LYS A 176 8.08 11.39 19.39
CA LYS A 176 8.56 12.44 20.32
C LYS A 176 9.86 12.04 21.01
N LEU A 177 9.97 10.78 21.44
CA LEU A 177 11.10 10.29 22.24
C LEU A 177 12.30 9.87 21.38
N PHE A 178 12.06 9.21 20.23
CA PHE A 178 13.10 8.47 19.49
C PHE A 178 13.29 8.93 18.05
N PHE A 179 12.50 9.84 17.51
CA PHE A 179 12.64 10.31 16.14
C PHE A 179 13.42 11.63 16.13
N GLY A 180 14.60 11.64 15.49
CA GLY A 180 15.41 12.85 15.30
C GLY A 180 15.07 13.54 13.98
N ASN A 181 14.99 14.87 13.96
CA ASN A 181 14.82 15.65 12.73
C ASN A 181 16.13 15.77 11.96
N ALA A 182 17.20 16.18 12.65
CA ALA A 182 18.54 16.32 12.10
C ALA A 182 19.58 16.12 13.23
N PRO A 183 20.83 15.73 12.91
CA PRO A 183 21.90 15.58 13.90
C PRO A 183 22.15 16.86 14.71
N GLU A 184 22.05 18.02 14.06
CA GLU A 184 22.28 19.32 14.67
C GLU A 184 21.29 19.63 15.80
N ASP A 185 20.05 19.14 15.69
CA ASP A 185 19.04 19.30 16.73
C ASP A 185 19.37 18.52 18.01
N GLU A 186 20.23 17.50 17.90
CA GLU A 186 20.70 16.65 19.00
C GLU A 186 22.15 16.99 19.41
N GLY A 187 22.67 18.15 18.95
CA GLY A 187 24.04 18.62 19.29
C GLY A 187 25.16 17.88 18.57
N LEU A 188 24.86 17.12 17.52
CA LEU A 188 25.83 16.41 16.70
C LEU A 188 26.26 17.25 15.48
N PRO A 189 27.47 17.05 14.93
CA PRO A 189 27.89 17.77 13.74
C PRO A 189 27.04 17.39 12.51
N PRO A 190 26.85 18.35 11.56
CA PRO A 190 26.10 18.07 10.34
C PRO A 190 26.81 16.99 9.50
N VAL A 191 25.99 16.16 8.83
CA VAL A 191 26.52 15.16 7.90
C VAL A 191 27.04 15.86 6.64
N PRO A 192 28.29 15.61 6.21
CA PRO A 192 28.86 16.23 5.02
C PRO A 192 28.01 15.96 3.76
N VAL A 193 27.66 17.01 3.03
CA VAL A 193 26.97 16.92 1.74
C VAL A 193 28.02 16.92 0.63
N ALA A 194 27.98 15.95 -0.27
CA ALA A 194 28.91 15.91 -1.40
C ALA A 194 28.66 17.11 -2.35
N ALA A 195 29.72 17.80 -2.73
CA ALA A 195 29.65 19.00 -3.56
C ALA A 195 29.05 18.77 -4.97
N GLU A 196 28.93 17.52 -5.42
CA GLU A 196 28.37 17.15 -6.72
C GLU A 196 26.82 17.21 -6.77
N ASP A 197 26.15 17.09 -5.63
CA ASP A 197 24.66 17.14 -5.57
C ASP A 197 24.12 18.58 -5.75
N ALA A 198 24.99 19.58 -5.74
CA ALA A 198 24.62 21.01 -5.83
C ALA A 198 24.48 21.56 -7.26
N LYS A 199 24.73 20.78 -8.31
CA LYS A 199 24.87 21.28 -9.70
C LYS A 199 23.90 20.72 -10.72
N ILE A 200 22.84 20.02 -10.33
CA ILE A 200 21.92 19.39 -11.34
C ILE A 200 20.72 20.31 -11.59
N ASP A 201 20.61 20.82 -12.82
CA ASP A 201 19.40 21.49 -13.29
C ASP A 201 18.26 20.45 -13.40
N THR A 202 17.39 20.44 -12.39
CA THR A 202 16.27 19.52 -12.26
C THR A 202 15.11 19.83 -13.18
N SER A 203 15.02 21.04 -13.74
CA SER A 203 13.87 21.48 -14.54
C SER A 203 13.80 20.78 -15.90
N GLY A 204 14.93 20.65 -16.60
CA GLY A 204 15.04 19.91 -17.85
C GLY A 204 14.80 18.41 -17.69
N GLY A 205 15.29 17.82 -16.59
CA GLY A 205 15.10 16.42 -16.26
C GLY A 205 13.63 16.04 -16.03
N GLN A 206 12.86 16.89 -15.35
CA GLN A 206 11.44 16.66 -15.10
C GLN A 206 10.64 16.64 -16.41
N LYS A 207 10.97 17.50 -17.38
CA LYS A 207 10.33 17.52 -18.70
C LYS A 207 10.58 16.19 -19.45
N ILE A 208 11.82 15.64 -19.39
CA ILE A 208 12.14 14.35 -20.00
C ILE A 208 11.30 13.23 -19.40
N ALA A 209 11.15 13.18 -18.07
CA ALA A 209 10.33 12.17 -17.41
C ALA A 209 8.85 12.28 -17.82
N LEU A 210 8.31 13.49 -17.89
CA LEU A 210 6.92 13.76 -18.28
C LEU A 210 6.62 13.39 -19.75
N THR A 211 7.60 13.49 -20.63
CA THR A 211 7.43 13.21 -22.07
C THR A 211 7.82 11.78 -22.48
N SER A 212 8.42 10.99 -21.59
CA SER A 212 8.87 9.63 -21.88
C SER A 212 7.71 8.62 -21.90
N PRO A 213 7.37 8.01 -23.06
CA PRO A 213 6.32 6.98 -23.13
C PRO A 213 6.62 5.76 -22.25
N ALA A 214 7.92 5.40 -22.12
CA ALA A 214 8.32 4.27 -21.29
C ALA A 214 8.03 4.50 -19.81
N VAL A 215 8.20 5.73 -19.29
CA VAL A 215 7.87 6.10 -17.93
C VAL A 215 6.36 5.97 -17.69
N TRP A 216 5.53 6.41 -18.61
CA TRP A 216 4.08 6.27 -18.51
C TRP A 216 3.61 4.82 -18.62
N LEU A 217 4.23 3.99 -19.47
CA LEU A 217 3.94 2.56 -19.52
C LEU A 217 4.30 1.84 -18.22
N ILE A 218 5.41 2.21 -17.59
CA ILE A 218 5.78 1.68 -16.27
C ILE A 218 4.84 2.21 -15.19
N ALA A 219 4.43 3.48 -15.25
CA ALA A 219 3.42 4.03 -14.33
C ALA A 219 2.09 3.28 -14.45
N LEU A 220 1.67 2.96 -15.67
CA LEU A 220 0.46 2.18 -15.94
C LEU A 220 0.60 0.73 -15.45
N ALA A 221 1.75 0.08 -15.72
CA ALA A 221 2.07 -1.24 -15.19
C ALA A 221 2.03 -1.26 -13.67
N GLY A 222 2.59 -0.22 -13.03
CA GLY A 222 2.56 0.00 -11.60
C GLY A 222 1.14 0.20 -11.07
N GLY A 223 0.30 0.95 -11.79
CA GLY A 223 -1.10 1.14 -11.46
C GLY A 223 -1.88 -0.17 -11.45
N PHE A 224 -1.73 -1.00 -12.47
CA PHE A 224 -2.35 -2.33 -12.54
C PHE A 224 -1.80 -3.29 -11.48
N PHE A 225 -0.48 -3.27 -11.24
CA PHE A 225 0.14 -4.03 -10.16
C PHE A 225 -0.40 -3.59 -8.79
N ALA A 226 -0.46 -2.28 -8.54
CA ALA A 226 -0.99 -1.74 -7.31
C ALA A 226 -2.48 -2.09 -7.13
N ALA A 227 -3.27 -2.08 -8.20
CA ALA A 227 -4.65 -2.53 -8.15
C ALA A 227 -4.76 -3.99 -7.66
N SER A 228 -3.97 -4.92 -8.22
CA SER A 228 -3.97 -6.31 -7.78
C SER A 228 -3.46 -6.48 -6.34
N ARG A 229 -2.43 -5.73 -5.94
CA ARG A 229 -1.86 -5.78 -4.59
C ARG A 229 -2.82 -5.23 -3.54
N TYR A 230 -3.36 -4.03 -3.77
CA TYR A 230 -4.29 -3.40 -2.83
C TYR A 230 -5.64 -4.12 -2.76
N ALA A 231 -6.03 -4.83 -3.82
CA ALA A 231 -7.18 -5.71 -3.79
C ALA A 231 -7.08 -6.76 -2.67
N VAL A 232 -5.94 -7.43 -2.57
CA VAL A 232 -5.68 -8.41 -1.50
C VAL A 232 -5.56 -7.73 -0.13
N ILE A 233 -4.88 -6.58 -0.05
CA ILE A 233 -4.72 -5.83 1.21
C ILE A 233 -6.08 -5.33 1.73
N ASP A 234 -6.92 -4.77 0.85
CA ASP A 234 -8.18 -4.16 1.22
C ASP A 234 -9.32 -5.16 1.42
N TRP A 235 -9.41 -6.16 0.57
CA TRP A 235 -10.54 -7.08 0.50
C TRP A 235 -10.20 -8.55 0.76
N GLY A 236 -8.90 -8.90 0.85
CA GLY A 236 -8.48 -10.29 1.02
C GLY A 236 -9.01 -10.95 2.29
N MET A 237 -9.04 -10.22 3.42
CA MET A 237 -9.67 -10.72 4.65
C MET A 237 -11.15 -10.98 4.47
N PHE A 238 -11.89 -10.02 3.90
CA PHE A 238 -13.31 -10.16 3.60
C PHE A 238 -13.57 -11.37 2.69
N PHE A 239 -12.78 -11.53 1.62
CA PHE A 239 -12.89 -12.68 0.72
C PHE A 239 -12.70 -14.02 1.44
N LEU A 240 -11.67 -14.17 2.27
CA LEU A 240 -11.42 -15.39 3.04
C LEU A 240 -12.57 -15.70 4.00
N GLN A 241 -13.12 -14.69 4.66
CA GLN A 241 -14.19 -14.87 5.62
C GLN A 241 -15.51 -15.23 4.96
N VAL A 242 -15.89 -14.52 3.89
CA VAL A 242 -17.20 -14.67 3.24
C VAL A 242 -17.21 -15.85 2.25
N LYS A 243 -16.19 -15.98 1.39
CA LYS A 243 -16.17 -17.01 0.34
C LYS A 243 -15.61 -18.35 0.83
N LYS A 244 -14.62 -18.32 1.72
CA LYS A 244 -13.91 -19.53 2.19
C LYS A 244 -14.22 -19.92 3.65
N GLY A 245 -15.03 -19.14 4.38
CA GLY A 245 -15.47 -19.46 5.74
C GLY A 245 -14.37 -19.42 6.81
N TYR A 246 -13.34 -18.57 6.63
CA TYR A 246 -12.30 -18.38 7.65
C TYR A 246 -12.80 -17.55 8.82
N THR A 247 -12.26 -17.83 10.01
CA THR A 247 -12.40 -16.93 11.17
C THR A 247 -11.55 -15.67 10.98
N GLU A 248 -11.82 -14.60 11.74
CA GLU A 248 -11.03 -13.37 11.74
C GLU A 248 -9.52 -13.64 11.90
N ALA A 249 -9.17 -14.39 12.95
CA ALA A 249 -7.78 -14.74 13.23
C ALA A 249 -7.14 -15.59 12.13
N GLY A 250 -7.90 -16.53 11.56
CA GLY A 250 -7.44 -17.38 10.46
C GLY A 250 -7.19 -16.58 9.18
N ALA A 251 -8.11 -15.69 8.81
CA ALA A 251 -7.96 -14.81 7.65
C ALA A 251 -6.77 -13.86 7.81
N ALA A 252 -6.63 -13.24 9.00
CA ALA A 252 -5.50 -12.36 9.30
C ALA A 252 -4.16 -13.09 9.19
N THR A 253 -4.07 -14.33 9.70
CA THR A 253 -2.86 -15.15 9.62
C THR A 253 -2.48 -15.45 8.17
N VAL A 254 -3.43 -15.91 7.35
CA VAL A 254 -3.19 -16.23 5.94
C VAL A 254 -2.75 -14.99 5.16
N ILE A 255 -3.46 -13.87 5.31
CA ILE A 255 -3.09 -12.62 4.62
C ILE A 255 -1.73 -12.08 5.08
N SER A 256 -1.40 -12.17 6.37
CA SER A 256 -0.12 -11.70 6.90
C SER A 256 1.09 -12.41 6.26
N MET A 257 0.94 -13.64 5.79
CA MET A 257 2.02 -14.39 5.13
C MET A 257 2.56 -13.64 3.90
N ASN A 258 1.70 -12.97 3.13
CA ASN A 258 2.15 -12.17 1.99
C ASN A 258 3.11 -11.05 2.41
N SER A 259 2.82 -10.37 3.52
CA SER A 259 3.61 -9.22 3.98
C SER A 259 4.95 -9.65 4.59
N VAL A 260 4.97 -10.77 5.31
CA VAL A 260 6.23 -11.35 5.85
C VAL A 260 7.17 -11.74 4.71
N VAL A 261 6.67 -12.51 3.75
CA VAL A 261 7.46 -12.95 2.60
C VAL A 261 7.81 -11.77 1.69
N GLY A 262 6.90 -10.81 1.54
CA GLY A 262 7.12 -9.57 0.79
C GLY A 262 8.28 -8.74 1.34
N ALA A 263 8.42 -8.64 2.67
CA ALA A 263 9.56 -7.97 3.30
C ALA A 263 10.89 -8.63 2.91
N VAL A 264 10.94 -9.96 3.03
CA VAL A 264 12.14 -10.74 2.70
C VAL A 264 12.48 -10.64 1.21
N SER A 265 11.49 -10.80 0.34
CA SER A 265 11.72 -10.77 -1.12
C SER A 265 12.10 -9.36 -1.61
N SER A 266 11.56 -8.29 -1.04
CA SER A 266 11.99 -6.92 -1.33
C SER A 266 13.47 -6.72 -0.99
N ALA A 267 13.89 -7.15 0.21
CA ALA A 267 15.28 -7.05 0.63
C ALA A 267 16.23 -7.86 -0.29
N LEU A 268 15.80 -9.03 -0.73
CA LEU A 268 16.60 -9.91 -1.59
C LEU A 268 16.49 -9.59 -3.07
N SER A 269 15.56 -8.74 -3.49
CA SER A 269 15.24 -8.48 -4.91
C SER A 269 16.45 -8.03 -5.73
N GLY A 270 17.32 -7.18 -5.16
CA GLY A 270 18.57 -6.75 -5.79
C GLY A 270 19.53 -7.91 -6.02
N ILE A 271 19.76 -8.73 -5.00
CA ILE A 271 20.66 -9.91 -5.07
C ILE A 271 20.13 -10.92 -6.10
N ILE A 272 18.83 -11.15 -6.11
CA ILE A 272 18.18 -12.06 -7.08
C ILE A 272 18.36 -11.53 -8.50
N SER A 273 18.16 -10.21 -8.71
CA SER A 273 18.37 -9.55 -10.00
C SER A 273 19.79 -9.75 -10.51
N ASP A 274 20.78 -9.48 -9.67
CA ASP A 274 22.18 -9.47 -10.08
C ASP A 274 22.72 -10.89 -10.31
N ARG A 275 22.36 -11.84 -9.44
CA ARG A 275 22.90 -13.20 -9.49
C ARG A 275 22.22 -14.10 -10.51
N PHE A 276 20.89 -14.04 -10.63
CA PHE A 276 20.12 -14.97 -11.47
C PHE A 276 19.67 -14.35 -12.80
N PHE A 277 19.50 -13.03 -12.87
CA PHE A 277 18.99 -12.36 -14.05
C PHE A 277 20.04 -11.47 -14.74
N LYS A 278 21.32 -11.57 -14.36
CA LYS A 278 22.43 -10.76 -14.92
C LYS A 278 22.09 -9.27 -14.92
N SER A 279 21.52 -8.77 -13.82
CA SER A 279 21.00 -7.42 -13.64
C SER A 279 19.86 -7.02 -14.59
N SER A 280 19.16 -8.00 -15.21
CA SER A 280 17.98 -7.76 -16.03
C SER A 280 16.76 -7.53 -15.16
N ARG A 281 16.51 -6.28 -14.78
CA ARG A 281 15.34 -5.89 -13.95
C ARG A 281 14.03 -6.28 -14.60
N ARG A 282 13.94 -6.16 -15.93
CA ARG A 282 12.76 -6.55 -16.71
C ARG A 282 12.47 -8.05 -16.62
N GLY A 283 13.50 -8.89 -16.81
CA GLY A 283 13.34 -10.35 -16.73
C GLY A 283 12.78 -10.79 -15.38
N LEU A 284 13.35 -10.25 -14.29
CA LEU A 284 12.89 -10.55 -12.93
C LEU A 284 11.48 -10.01 -12.68
N ALA A 285 11.15 -8.78 -13.14
CA ALA A 285 9.80 -8.21 -13.02
C ALA A 285 8.75 -9.05 -13.78
N LEU A 286 9.06 -9.57 -14.97
CA LEU A 286 8.16 -10.45 -15.71
C LEU A 286 7.95 -11.78 -14.99
N SER A 287 9.01 -12.44 -14.50
CA SER A 287 8.90 -13.69 -13.74
C SER A 287 8.06 -13.49 -12.47
N ALA A 288 8.28 -12.40 -11.75
CA ALA A 288 7.47 -12.06 -10.56
C ALA A 288 6.01 -11.72 -10.95
N GLY A 289 5.80 -11.07 -12.09
CA GLY A 289 4.47 -10.76 -12.61
C GLY A 289 3.66 -12.04 -12.92
N PHE A 290 4.24 -13.01 -13.58
CA PHE A 290 3.61 -14.31 -13.82
C PHE A 290 3.35 -15.07 -12.52
N LEU A 291 4.27 -15.02 -11.56
CA LEU A 291 4.07 -15.61 -10.24
C LEU A 291 2.91 -14.94 -9.49
N ASN A 292 2.77 -13.61 -9.62
CA ASN A 292 1.66 -12.84 -9.04
C ASN A 292 0.31 -13.29 -9.60
N VAL A 293 0.21 -13.45 -10.94
CA VAL A 293 -1.01 -13.94 -11.61
C VAL A 293 -1.34 -15.36 -11.15
N ALA A 294 -0.37 -16.26 -11.11
CA ALA A 294 -0.57 -17.64 -10.67
C ALA A 294 -1.01 -17.71 -9.20
N ALA A 295 -0.39 -16.93 -8.33
CA ALA A 295 -0.75 -16.86 -6.92
C ALA A 295 -2.20 -16.39 -6.71
N LEU A 296 -2.61 -15.32 -7.40
CA LEU A 296 -3.98 -14.82 -7.36
C LEU A 296 -4.99 -15.84 -7.95
N ALA A 297 -4.63 -16.54 -9.02
CA ALA A 297 -5.48 -17.57 -9.59
C ALA A 297 -5.71 -18.72 -8.59
N ILE A 298 -4.66 -19.21 -7.93
CA ILE A 298 -4.78 -20.22 -6.88
C ILE A 298 -5.64 -19.70 -5.72
N PHE A 299 -5.36 -18.48 -5.25
CA PHE A 299 -6.06 -17.90 -4.11
C PHE A 299 -7.56 -17.70 -4.37
N MET A 300 -7.93 -17.21 -5.57
CA MET A 300 -9.30 -16.81 -5.88
C MET A 300 -10.15 -17.94 -6.47
N LEU A 301 -9.56 -18.79 -7.33
CA LEU A 301 -10.32 -19.76 -8.12
C LEU A 301 -10.45 -21.13 -7.44
N VAL A 302 -9.58 -21.48 -6.49
CA VAL A 302 -9.72 -22.75 -5.75
C VAL A 302 -10.85 -22.63 -4.74
N PRO A 303 -11.94 -23.40 -4.90
CA PRO A 303 -13.09 -23.32 -4.02
C PRO A 303 -12.83 -23.98 -2.67
N GLY A 304 -13.54 -23.52 -1.65
CA GLY A 304 -13.48 -24.10 -0.31
C GLY A 304 -12.26 -23.65 0.53
N ARG A 305 -12.18 -24.14 1.77
CA ARG A 305 -11.15 -23.78 2.73
C ARG A 305 -10.02 -24.79 2.70
N HIS A 306 -8.94 -24.45 2.01
CA HIS A 306 -7.71 -25.24 1.97
C HIS A 306 -6.54 -24.46 2.54
N VAL A 307 -6.37 -24.47 3.87
CA VAL A 307 -5.44 -23.59 4.61
C VAL A 307 -4.02 -23.63 4.03
N TRP A 308 -3.48 -24.83 3.77
CA TRP A 308 -2.12 -24.96 3.24
C TRP A 308 -1.97 -24.33 1.84
N LEU A 309 -2.99 -24.47 0.98
CA LEU A 309 -2.97 -23.92 -0.38
C LEU A 309 -3.13 -22.40 -0.38
N ASP A 310 -3.99 -21.87 0.50
CA ASP A 310 -4.17 -20.43 0.68
C ASP A 310 -2.90 -19.78 1.24
N VAL A 311 -2.20 -20.46 2.16
CA VAL A 311 -0.89 -20.01 2.67
C VAL A 311 0.16 -20.04 1.56
N VAL A 312 0.25 -21.12 0.78
CA VAL A 312 1.18 -21.20 -0.37
C VAL A 312 0.90 -20.09 -1.38
N ALA A 313 -0.37 -19.86 -1.71
CA ALA A 313 -0.76 -18.76 -2.60
C ALA A 313 -0.32 -17.40 -2.06
N MET A 314 -0.50 -17.13 -0.77
CA MET A 314 -0.09 -15.87 -0.13
C MET A 314 1.44 -15.74 -0.01
N VAL A 315 2.17 -16.83 0.17
CA VAL A 315 3.65 -16.87 0.12
C VAL A 315 4.14 -16.51 -1.30
N MET A 316 3.57 -17.16 -2.33
CA MET A 316 3.89 -16.85 -3.73
C MET A 316 3.56 -15.40 -4.08
N PHE A 317 2.39 -14.93 -3.67
CA PHE A 317 1.93 -13.56 -3.86
C PHE A 317 2.88 -12.56 -3.18
N GLY A 318 3.20 -12.77 -1.91
CA GLY A 318 4.12 -11.92 -1.16
C GLY A 318 5.51 -11.86 -1.79
N PHE A 319 6.05 -13.02 -2.22
CA PHE A 319 7.33 -13.06 -2.92
C PHE A 319 7.31 -12.24 -4.22
N ALA A 320 6.26 -12.40 -5.02
CA ALA A 320 6.07 -11.64 -6.24
C ALA A 320 5.90 -10.13 -5.96
N VAL A 321 5.07 -9.79 -4.97
CA VAL A 321 4.80 -8.39 -4.59
C VAL A 321 6.06 -7.67 -4.14
N GLY A 322 6.93 -8.30 -3.32
CA GLY A 322 8.16 -7.67 -2.88
C GLY A 322 9.10 -7.29 -4.03
N ILE A 323 9.22 -8.17 -5.04
CA ILE A 323 10.00 -7.90 -6.25
C ILE A 323 9.34 -6.81 -7.10
N LEU A 324 8.04 -6.94 -7.39
CA LEU A 324 7.30 -5.99 -8.23
C LEU A 324 7.24 -4.60 -7.61
N LEU A 325 7.10 -4.51 -6.29
CA LEU A 325 7.10 -3.24 -5.56
C LEU A 325 8.44 -2.51 -5.74
N THR A 326 9.55 -3.24 -5.72
CA THR A 326 10.88 -2.68 -5.92
C THR A 326 11.08 -2.20 -7.36
N PHE A 327 10.74 -3.01 -8.35
CA PHE A 327 11.08 -2.72 -9.74
C PHE A 327 9.97 -1.95 -10.47
N VAL A 328 8.77 -2.48 -10.53
CA VAL A 328 7.63 -1.85 -11.23
C VAL A 328 7.09 -0.68 -10.43
N GLY A 329 7.18 -0.74 -9.10
CA GLY A 329 6.77 0.33 -8.20
C GLY A 329 7.50 1.66 -8.39
N GLY A 330 8.63 1.67 -9.14
CA GLY A 330 9.33 2.91 -9.48
C GLY A 330 10.73 2.76 -10.05
N LEU A 331 11.51 1.77 -9.63
CA LEU A 331 12.93 1.69 -10.02
C LEU A 331 13.12 1.52 -11.54
N MET A 332 12.25 0.76 -12.21
CA MET A 332 12.29 0.62 -13.66
C MET A 332 12.01 1.93 -14.40
N ALA A 333 11.17 2.81 -13.84
CA ALA A 333 10.91 4.12 -14.46
C ALA A 333 12.18 4.98 -14.48
N VAL A 334 13.02 4.87 -13.46
CA VAL A 334 14.29 5.60 -13.35
C VAL A 334 15.29 5.14 -14.43
N ASP A 335 15.26 3.88 -14.82
CA ASP A 335 16.17 3.34 -15.84
C ASP A 335 15.90 3.87 -17.26
N TYR A 336 14.71 4.43 -17.51
CA TYR A 336 14.32 5.01 -18.78
C TYR A 336 14.62 6.50 -18.91
N VAL A 337 15.17 7.12 -17.87
CA VAL A 337 15.46 8.56 -17.83
C VAL A 337 16.90 8.83 -17.36
N PRO A 338 17.47 10.00 -17.73
CA PRO A 338 18.74 10.46 -17.15
C PRO A 338 18.66 10.57 -15.61
N LYS A 339 19.79 10.44 -14.90
CA LYS A 339 19.85 10.52 -13.44
C LYS A 339 19.20 11.77 -12.85
N CYS A 340 19.30 12.91 -13.55
CA CYS A 340 18.66 14.17 -13.14
C CYS A 340 17.12 14.18 -13.20
N ALA A 341 16.50 13.17 -13.83
CA ALA A 341 15.05 13.00 -13.94
C ALA A 341 14.50 11.88 -13.04
N ALA A 342 15.34 11.24 -12.25
CA ALA A 342 14.97 10.07 -11.44
C ALA A 342 13.81 10.36 -10.48
N GLY A 343 13.81 11.50 -9.83
CA GLY A 343 12.75 11.91 -8.89
C GLY A 343 11.40 12.10 -9.59
N ALA A 344 11.38 12.75 -10.74
CA ALA A 344 10.17 12.95 -11.54
C ALA A 344 9.61 11.58 -12.03
N ALA A 345 10.46 10.69 -12.52
CA ALA A 345 10.05 9.36 -12.96
C ALA A 345 9.46 8.53 -11.82
N LEU A 346 10.09 8.55 -10.64
CA LEU A 346 9.56 7.91 -9.44
C LEU A 346 8.22 8.52 -9.00
N GLY A 347 8.07 9.84 -9.10
CA GLY A 347 6.82 10.55 -8.79
C GLY A 347 5.68 10.12 -9.70
N ILE A 348 5.92 10.05 -11.02
CA ILE A 348 4.93 9.61 -12.03
C ILE A 348 4.54 8.15 -11.77
N ALA A 349 5.51 7.25 -11.57
CA ALA A 349 5.25 5.85 -11.25
C ALA A 349 4.43 5.70 -9.96
N GLY A 350 4.80 6.43 -8.91
CA GLY A 350 4.09 6.44 -7.64
C GLY A 350 2.65 6.94 -7.74
N MET A 351 2.42 7.99 -8.52
CA MET A 351 1.08 8.51 -8.80
C MET A 351 0.23 7.43 -9.51
N GLY A 352 0.76 6.79 -10.54
CA GLY A 352 0.08 5.68 -11.24
C GLY A 352 -0.33 4.56 -10.28
N ASN A 353 0.57 4.16 -9.38
CA ASN A 353 0.29 3.13 -8.38
C ASN A 353 -0.91 3.47 -7.49
N TYR A 354 -0.98 4.69 -6.95
CA TYR A 354 -2.06 5.07 -6.03
C TYR A 354 -3.38 5.37 -6.74
N ILE A 355 -3.34 5.86 -7.98
CA ILE A 355 -4.55 5.97 -8.82
C ILE A 355 -5.11 4.57 -9.11
N GLY A 356 -4.26 3.62 -9.52
CA GLY A 356 -4.67 2.24 -9.75
C GLY A 356 -5.27 1.58 -8.50
N ALA A 357 -4.64 1.79 -7.35
CA ALA A 357 -5.14 1.30 -6.07
C ALA A 357 -6.49 1.95 -5.68
N GLY A 358 -6.67 3.26 -5.93
CA GLY A 358 -7.91 3.97 -5.67
C GLY A 358 -9.06 3.47 -6.56
N LEU A 359 -8.82 3.34 -7.85
CA LEU A 359 -9.81 2.81 -8.81
C LEU A 359 -10.21 1.37 -8.45
N GLN A 360 -9.24 0.53 -8.05
CA GLN A 360 -9.50 -0.83 -7.60
C GLN A 360 -10.47 -0.85 -6.41
N SER A 361 -10.31 0.05 -5.44
CA SER A 361 -11.17 0.07 -4.25
C SER A 361 -12.63 0.36 -4.61
N ILE A 362 -12.88 1.30 -5.54
CA ILE A 362 -14.22 1.59 -6.07
C ILE A 362 -14.78 0.36 -6.81
N ILE A 363 -14.04 -0.16 -7.78
CA ILE A 363 -14.51 -1.24 -8.64
C ILE A 363 -14.79 -2.50 -7.82
N SER A 364 -13.88 -2.87 -6.89
CA SER A 364 -14.13 -4.01 -6.01
C SER A 364 -15.34 -3.81 -5.11
N GLY A 365 -15.53 -2.59 -4.57
CA GLY A 365 -16.70 -2.27 -3.77
C GLY A 365 -18.01 -2.46 -4.54
N PHE A 366 -18.05 -2.00 -5.79
CA PHE A 366 -19.22 -2.23 -6.66
C PHE A 366 -19.43 -3.71 -7.02
N LEU A 367 -18.37 -4.43 -7.37
CA LEU A 367 -18.46 -5.84 -7.72
C LEU A 367 -18.87 -6.73 -6.54
N ILE A 368 -18.59 -6.31 -5.31
CA ILE A 368 -18.96 -7.04 -4.08
C ILE A 368 -20.35 -6.64 -3.60
N ASN A 369 -20.94 -5.58 -4.14
CA ASN A 369 -22.22 -5.06 -3.66
C ASN A 369 -23.29 -6.16 -3.67
N ARG A 370 -24.02 -6.24 -2.56
CA ARG A 370 -25.14 -7.18 -2.38
C ARG A 370 -26.43 -6.43 -2.63
N ALA A 371 -27.24 -6.90 -3.58
CA ALA A 371 -28.56 -6.34 -3.80
C ALA A 371 -29.54 -6.81 -2.72
N GLU A 372 -30.51 -5.98 -2.34
CA GLU A 372 -31.53 -6.31 -1.34
C GLU A 372 -32.39 -7.51 -1.76
N ASP A 373 -32.59 -7.71 -3.06
CA ASP A 373 -33.36 -8.80 -3.66
C ASP A 373 -32.54 -10.03 -4.06
N GLY A 374 -31.27 -10.09 -3.64
CA GLY A 374 -30.33 -11.17 -4.00
C GLY A 374 -29.71 -11.02 -5.38
N THR A 375 -29.96 -9.93 -6.08
CA THR A 375 -29.32 -9.57 -7.35
C THR A 375 -28.45 -8.34 -7.20
N ALA A 376 -27.32 -8.29 -7.91
CA ALA A 376 -26.46 -7.11 -8.00
C ALA A 376 -26.38 -6.68 -9.47
N SER A 377 -26.33 -5.39 -9.73
CA SER A 377 -26.23 -4.85 -11.09
C SER A 377 -25.04 -3.91 -11.22
N LEU A 378 -24.21 -4.10 -12.26
CA LEU A 378 -23.15 -3.19 -12.65
C LEU A 378 -23.23 -2.99 -14.17
N ALA A 379 -23.32 -1.75 -14.62
CA ALA A 379 -23.37 -1.39 -16.04
C ALA A 379 -24.42 -2.17 -16.85
N GLY A 380 -25.60 -2.47 -16.25
CA GLY A 380 -26.71 -3.19 -16.90
C GLY A 380 -26.57 -4.72 -16.90
N VAL A 381 -25.51 -5.28 -16.31
CA VAL A 381 -25.36 -6.73 -16.13
C VAL A 381 -25.84 -7.10 -14.73
N THR A 382 -26.83 -7.99 -14.65
CA THR A 382 -27.41 -8.45 -13.39
C THR A 382 -26.75 -9.76 -12.95
N PHE A 383 -26.36 -9.84 -11.69
CA PHE A 383 -25.70 -11.00 -11.07
C PHE A 383 -26.64 -11.59 -10.00
N SER A 384 -26.88 -12.89 -10.02
CA SER A 384 -27.76 -13.57 -9.08
C SER A 384 -27.00 -14.20 -7.91
N ASN A 385 -27.63 -14.25 -6.73
CA ASN A 385 -27.22 -14.95 -5.52
C ASN A 385 -26.02 -14.37 -4.72
N GLY A 386 -26.24 -13.34 -3.95
CA GLY A 386 -25.32 -12.90 -2.91
C GLY A 386 -24.16 -12.05 -3.42
N TYR A 387 -22.96 -12.22 -2.84
CA TYR A 387 -21.76 -11.47 -3.24
C TYR A 387 -21.20 -11.95 -4.58
N THR A 388 -20.92 -11.03 -5.52
CA THR A 388 -20.38 -11.33 -6.86
C THR A 388 -18.87 -11.55 -6.87
N LEU A 389 -18.37 -12.39 -5.97
CA LEU A 389 -16.93 -12.60 -5.75
C LEU A 389 -16.22 -13.27 -6.93
N ASP A 390 -16.93 -13.93 -7.83
CA ASP A 390 -16.32 -14.54 -9.02
C ASP A 390 -15.87 -13.48 -10.04
N TYR A 391 -16.64 -12.38 -10.20
CA TYR A 391 -16.25 -11.25 -11.03
C TYR A 391 -15.10 -10.45 -10.40
N VAL A 392 -15.06 -10.38 -9.07
CA VAL A 392 -13.93 -9.82 -8.34
C VAL A 392 -12.65 -10.60 -8.63
N ALA A 393 -12.72 -11.94 -8.69
CA ALA A 393 -11.58 -12.78 -9.04
C ALA A 393 -11.05 -12.47 -10.45
N ILE A 394 -11.94 -12.38 -11.45
CA ILE A 394 -11.59 -12.02 -12.82
C ILE A 394 -10.94 -10.63 -12.86
N PHE A 395 -11.50 -9.66 -12.13
CA PHE A 395 -10.97 -8.31 -12.06
C PHE A 395 -9.55 -8.28 -11.46
N TRP A 396 -9.32 -8.90 -10.30
CA TRP A 396 -8.01 -8.85 -9.62
C TRP A 396 -6.92 -9.58 -10.42
N ILE A 397 -7.24 -10.76 -10.96
CA ILE A 397 -6.32 -11.52 -11.82
C ILE A 397 -6.05 -10.77 -13.12
N GLY A 398 -7.10 -10.15 -13.70
CA GLY A 398 -6.99 -9.33 -14.91
C GLY A 398 -6.05 -8.14 -14.71
N MET A 399 -6.13 -7.43 -13.57
CA MET A 399 -5.22 -6.34 -13.24
C MET A 399 -3.77 -6.82 -13.16
N ALA A 400 -3.52 -7.95 -12.50
CA ALA A 400 -2.17 -8.53 -12.45
C ALA A 400 -1.64 -8.88 -13.86
N ALA A 401 -2.47 -9.46 -14.72
CA ALA A 401 -2.11 -9.80 -16.10
C ALA A 401 -1.83 -8.54 -16.96
N LEU A 402 -2.66 -7.50 -16.82
CA LEU A 402 -2.45 -6.21 -17.51
C LEU A 402 -1.13 -5.55 -17.10
N SER A 403 -0.75 -5.64 -15.82
CA SER A 403 0.56 -5.18 -15.36
C SER A 403 1.71 -5.86 -16.12
N VAL A 404 1.66 -7.20 -16.26
CA VAL A 404 2.66 -7.96 -17.01
C VAL A 404 2.71 -7.51 -18.48
N LEU A 405 1.56 -7.33 -19.12
CA LEU A 405 1.49 -6.86 -20.52
C LEU A 405 2.11 -5.48 -20.69
N CYS A 406 1.87 -4.55 -19.77
CA CYS A 406 2.50 -3.22 -19.80
C CYS A 406 4.03 -3.29 -19.63
N VAL A 407 4.55 -4.16 -18.76
CA VAL A 407 5.99 -4.39 -18.61
C VAL A 407 6.60 -4.98 -19.89
N VAL A 408 5.88 -5.87 -20.58
CA VAL A 408 6.29 -6.40 -21.89
C VAL A 408 6.33 -5.29 -22.92
N ALA A 409 5.31 -4.43 -22.97
CA ALA A 409 5.23 -3.32 -23.93
C ALA A 409 6.32 -2.27 -23.69
N ALA A 410 6.58 -1.90 -22.45
CA ALA A 410 7.62 -0.91 -22.09
C ALA A 410 9.01 -1.33 -22.56
N GLY A 411 9.32 -2.63 -22.60
CA GLY A 411 10.62 -3.13 -23.04
C GLY A 411 10.85 -3.15 -24.54
N LYS A 412 9.87 -2.81 -25.37
CA LYS A 412 10.03 -2.63 -26.83
C LYS A 412 10.49 -1.21 -27.19
N GLY A 413 10.39 -0.26 -26.25
CA GLY A 413 10.93 1.09 -26.41
C GLY A 413 12.45 1.08 -26.24
N LYS A 414 13.20 1.51 -27.24
CA LYS A 414 14.66 1.73 -27.11
C LYS A 414 14.86 2.86 -26.10
N GLY A 415 15.47 2.58 -24.95
CA GLY A 415 15.94 3.62 -24.04
C GLY A 415 16.97 4.51 -24.74
N PRO A 416 17.06 5.81 -24.40
CA PRO A 416 18.10 6.67 -24.92
C PRO A 416 19.45 6.15 -24.43
N GLY A 417 20.19 5.41 -25.27
CA GLY A 417 21.53 4.93 -24.97
C GLY A 417 21.84 3.47 -25.32
N ARG A 418 21.04 2.83 -26.17
CA ARG A 418 21.43 1.57 -26.84
C ARG A 418 21.14 1.63 -28.33
#